data_53261398211cecc09f431b08639ad63d
#
_entry.id   53261398211cecc09f431b08639ad63d
#
_cell.length_a   1.000
_cell.length_b   1.000
_cell.length_c   1.000
_cell.angle_alpha   90.00
_cell.angle_beta   90.00
_cell.angle_gamma   90.00
#
_symmetry.space_group_name_H-M   'P 1'
#
loop_
_entity.id
_entity.type
_entity.pdbx_description
1 polymer ?
#
loop_
_entity_poly.entity_id
_entity_poly.type
_entity_poly.pdbx_seq_one_letter_code
_entity_poly.pdbx_strand_id
1 'polypeptide(L)'
;DNIKDILNNLFYDIMHIEFNLWPWVRNMVKYGDFFLHLDISEKYGITNVVPLSPYEVVRAEGEDPENPYYTKFYLESIEGAHPYFGQKPSGKGKIEFENFQIAHFRLANDSNFLPYGKSMIESTRKIWKQLTLMEDAMLIHRIMRAPSKRVFKIDIGNIPPSEVDNYM
;
A
#
# COMPACT_ATOMS: atom_id res chain seq x y z
N ASP A 1 22.40 9.44 -32.08
CA ASP A 1 21.46 10.33 -31.46
C ASP A 1 20.01 9.90 -31.58
N ASN A 2 19.60 9.14 -32.61
CA ASN A 2 18.21 8.64 -32.72
C ASN A 2 17.70 7.88 -31.49
N ILE A 3 18.53 7.06 -30.84
CA ILE A 3 18.13 6.32 -29.63
C ILE A 3 17.86 7.26 -28.46
N LYS A 4 18.70 8.29 -28.30
CA LYS A 4 18.52 9.29 -27.25
C LYS A 4 17.23 10.09 -27.46
N ASP A 5 16.92 10.42 -28.70
CA ASP A 5 15.71 11.17 -29.03
C ASP A 5 14.45 10.34 -28.80
N ILE A 6 14.49 9.03 -29.14
CA ILE A 6 13.40 8.08 -28.85
C ILE A 6 13.19 7.92 -27.33
N LEU A 7 14.28 7.79 -26.56
CA LEU A 7 14.18 7.66 -25.10
C LEU A 7 13.67 8.95 -24.45
N ASN A 8 14.12 10.10 -24.91
CA ASN A 8 13.62 11.38 -24.43
C ASN A 8 12.12 11.54 -24.69
N ASN A 9 11.67 11.24 -25.91
CA ASN A 9 10.26 11.26 -26.24
C ASN A 9 9.46 10.29 -25.32
N LEU A 10 9.92 9.05 -25.14
CA LEU A 10 9.25 8.10 -24.27
C LEU A 10 9.15 8.59 -22.83
N PHE A 11 10.24 9.07 -22.24
CA PHE A 11 10.27 9.41 -20.82
C PHE A 11 9.59 10.76 -20.52
N TYR A 12 9.81 11.76 -21.36
CA TYR A 12 9.34 13.11 -21.07
C TYR A 12 7.99 13.42 -21.72
N ASP A 13 7.78 13.01 -22.96
CA ASP A 13 6.56 13.36 -23.71
C ASP A 13 5.42 12.36 -23.49
N ILE A 14 5.71 11.04 -23.40
CA ILE A 14 4.68 10.00 -23.25
C ILE A 14 4.44 9.67 -21.78
N MET A 15 5.50 9.38 -21.02
CA MET A 15 5.37 8.96 -19.61
C MET A 15 5.25 10.14 -18.66
N HIS A 16 5.65 11.35 -19.04
CA HIS A 16 5.74 12.52 -18.17
C HIS A 16 6.40 12.19 -16.82
N ILE A 17 7.58 11.55 -16.88
CA ILE A 17 8.20 10.90 -15.73
C ILE A 17 8.49 11.87 -14.59
N GLU A 18 8.83 13.11 -14.88
CA GLU A 18 9.10 14.14 -13.87
C GLU A 18 7.89 14.39 -12.97
N PHE A 19 6.70 14.37 -13.55
CA PHE A 19 5.46 14.59 -12.82
C PHE A 19 4.93 13.31 -12.15
N ASN A 20 5.00 12.18 -12.87
CA ASN A 20 4.37 10.94 -12.45
C ASN A 20 5.24 10.06 -11.55
N LEU A 21 6.57 10.26 -11.53
CA LEU A 21 7.50 9.40 -10.80
C LEU A 21 7.19 9.34 -9.31
N TRP A 22 6.91 10.48 -8.68
CA TRP A 22 6.65 10.53 -7.26
C TRP A 22 5.41 9.70 -6.83
N PRO A 23 4.22 9.87 -7.42
CA PRO A 23 3.07 9.05 -7.08
C PRO A 23 3.27 7.57 -7.41
N TRP A 24 3.99 7.23 -8.48
CA TRP A 24 4.30 5.84 -8.83
C TRP A 24 5.20 5.17 -7.79
N VAL A 25 6.31 5.81 -7.44
CA VAL A 25 7.22 5.29 -6.41
C VAL A 25 6.52 5.21 -5.06
N ARG A 26 5.72 6.21 -4.68
CA ARG A 26 4.92 6.17 -3.45
C ARG A 26 3.98 4.98 -3.40
N ASN A 27 3.28 4.69 -4.48
CA ASN A 27 2.38 3.54 -4.57
C ASN A 27 3.15 2.22 -4.52
N MET A 28 4.28 2.11 -5.22
CA MET A 28 5.14 0.93 -5.17
C MET A 28 5.66 0.67 -3.74
N VAL A 29 6.12 1.68 -3.04
CA VAL A 29 6.60 1.56 -1.64
C VAL A 29 5.48 1.16 -0.69
N LYS A 30 4.27 1.73 -0.89
CA LYS A 30 3.10 1.47 -0.05
C LYS A 30 2.55 0.06 -0.22
N TYR A 31 2.42 -0.41 -1.45
CA TYR A 31 1.78 -1.70 -1.75
C TYR A 31 2.77 -2.84 -1.97
N GLY A 32 4.01 -2.52 -2.35
CA GLY A 32 5.02 -3.49 -2.74
C GLY A 32 5.03 -3.77 -4.24
N ASP A 33 3.91 -3.52 -4.92
CA ASP A 33 3.69 -3.72 -6.34
C ASP A 33 3.14 -2.46 -6.99
N PHE A 34 3.48 -2.28 -8.26
CA PHE A 34 2.95 -1.20 -9.08
C PHE A 34 2.83 -1.67 -10.53
N PHE A 35 1.69 -1.39 -11.16
CA PHE A 35 1.37 -1.84 -12.50
C PHE A 35 1.11 -0.65 -13.42
N LEU A 36 1.72 -0.69 -14.59
CA LEU A 36 1.45 0.24 -15.68
C LEU A 36 0.94 -0.54 -16.88
N HIS A 37 -0.22 -0.15 -17.38
CA HIS A 37 -0.69 -0.60 -18.69
C HIS A 37 -0.07 0.24 -19.77
N LEU A 38 0.46 -0.42 -20.80
CA LEU A 38 1.12 0.18 -21.94
C LEU A 38 0.19 0.08 -23.16
N ASP A 39 -0.23 1.20 -23.68
CA ASP A 39 -0.93 1.26 -24.97
C ASP A 39 0.13 1.19 -26.08
N ILE A 40 0.15 0.08 -26.80
CA ILE A 40 1.17 -0.19 -27.82
C ILE A 40 0.51 -0.16 -29.20
N SER A 41 1.05 0.70 -30.07
CA SER A 41 0.69 0.77 -31.48
C SER A 41 1.80 0.14 -32.33
N GLU A 42 1.44 -0.65 -33.34
CA GLU A 42 2.41 -1.26 -34.26
C GLU A 42 3.30 -0.25 -34.98
N LYS A 43 2.78 0.94 -35.26
CA LYS A 43 3.48 1.97 -36.02
C LYS A 43 4.31 2.91 -35.14
N TYR A 44 3.80 3.26 -33.95
CA TYR A 44 4.40 4.31 -33.10
C TYR A 44 5.03 3.78 -31.82
N GLY A 45 4.91 2.47 -31.55
CA GLY A 45 5.38 1.88 -30.29
C GLY A 45 4.44 2.24 -29.13
N ILE A 46 5.01 2.56 -27.98
CA ILE A 46 4.24 2.95 -26.79
C ILE A 46 3.68 4.36 -27.00
N THR A 47 2.37 4.48 -26.98
CA THR A 47 1.66 5.75 -27.21
C THR A 47 1.10 6.35 -25.93
N ASN A 48 0.82 5.52 -24.92
CA ASN A 48 0.28 5.99 -23.66
C ASN A 48 0.63 5.00 -22.53
N VAL A 49 0.63 5.50 -21.29
CA VAL A 49 0.94 4.70 -20.09
C VAL A 49 -0.08 5.02 -19.01
N VAL A 50 -0.84 4.01 -18.59
CA VAL A 50 -1.91 4.15 -17.61
C VAL A 50 -1.58 3.40 -16.33
N PRO A 51 -1.50 4.08 -15.17
CA PRO A 51 -1.30 3.41 -13.89
C PRO A 51 -2.55 2.62 -13.49
N LEU A 52 -2.35 1.35 -13.11
CA LEU A 52 -3.41 0.47 -12.62
C LEU A 52 -3.33 0.32 -11.11
N SER A 53 -4.50 0.14 -10.50
CA SER A 53 -4.60 -0.12 -9.06
C SER A 53 -4.09 -1.52 -8.72
N PRO A 54 -3.18 -1.69 -7.76
CA PRO A 54 -2.72 -3.01 -7.32
C PRO A 54 -3.83 -3.91 -6.76
N TYR A 55 -4.98 -3.34 -6.39
CA TYR A 55 -6.13 -4.11 -5.89
C TYR A 55 -6.96 -4.75 -7.00
N GLU A 56 -6.83 -4.26 -8.22
CA GLU A 56 -7.66 -4.68 -9.36
C GLU A 56 -6.90 -5.60 -10.30
N VAL A 57 -5.56 -5.59 -10.23
CA VAL A 57 -4.71 -6.39 -11.10
C VAL A 57 -4.33 -7.70 -10.45
N VAL A 58 -4.65 -8.79 -11.12
CA VAL A 58 -4.27 -10.15 -10.72
C VAL A 58 -3.26 -10.69 -11.72
N ARG A 59 -2.14 -11.16 -11.24
CA ARG A 59 -1.13 -11.87 -12.01
C ARG A 59 -1.41 -13.36 -11.94
N ALA A 60 -1.57 -14.00 -13.07
CA ALA A 60 -1.76 -15.45 -13.19
C ALA A 60 -0.55 -16.09 -13.88
N GLU A 61 -0.06 -17.16 -13.31
CA GLU A 61 1.06 -17.97 -13.83
C GLU A 61 0.59 -19.40 -13.99
N GLY A 62 1.07 -20.08 -15.06
CA GLY A 62 0.81 -21.50 -15.27
C GLY A 62 -0.61 -21.84 -15.72
N GLU A 63 -1.40 -20.90 -16.21
CA GLU A 63 -2.73 -21.18 -16.78
C GLU A 63 -2.66 -21.82 -18.16
N ASP A 64 -1.57 -21.62 -18.87
CA ASP A 64 -1.36 -22.20 -20.20
C ASP A 64 -0.67 -23.56 -20.09
N PRO A 65 -1.32 -24.67 -20.48
CA PRO A 65 -0.74 -26.00 -20.44
C PRO A 65 0.49 -26.17 -21.35
N GLU A 66 0.55 -25.39 -22.45
CA GLU A 66 1.66 -25.46 -23.40
C GLU A 66 2.88 -24.69 -22.90
N ASN A 67 2.65 -23.61 -22.12
CA ASN A 67 3.72 -22.78 -21.59
C ASN A 67 3.49 -22.40 -20.13
N PRO A 68 3.84 -23.27 -19.16
CA PRO A 68 3.57 -23.04 -17.74
C PRO A 68 4.30 -21.84 -17.13
N TYR A 69 5.29 -21.28 -17.82
CA TYR A 69 6.00 -20.07 -17.38
C TYR A 69 5.41 -18.78 -17.96
N TYR A 70 4.38 -18.88 -18.78
CA TYR A 70 3.74 -17.70 -19.34
C TYR A 70 2.88 -17.00 -18.30
N THR A 71 3.10 -15.70 -18.17
CA THR A 71 2.39 -14.85 -17.20
C THR A 71 1.34 -14.04 -17.92
N LYS A 72 0.10 -14.10 -17.45
CA LYS A 72 -1.00 -13.27 -17.88
C LYS A 72 -1.43 -12.33 -16.77
N PHE A 73 -2.04 -11.23 -17.13
CA PHE A 73 -2.59 -10.28 -16.18
C PHE A 73 -4.08 -10.12 -16.42
N TYR A 74 -4.84 -10.09 -15.33
CA TYR A 74 -6.28 -9.86 -15.35
C TYR A 74 -6.61 -8.62 -14.57
N LEU A 75 -7.47 -7.76 -15.15
CA LEU A 75 -8.06 -6.63 -14.43
C LEU A 75 -9.44 -7.05 -13.93
N GLU A 76 -9.59 -7.12 -12.61
CA GLU A 76 -10.86 -7.38 -11.92
C GLU A 76 -11.40 -6.05 -11.37
N SER A 77 -12.25 -5.39 -12.11
CA SER A 77 -12.92 -4.19 -11.58
C SER A 77 -13.96 -4.58 -10.54
N ILE A 78 -13.86 -3.99 -9.35
CA ILE A 78 -14.74 -4.28 -8.20
C ILE A 78 -16.14 -3.68 -8.45
N GLU A 79 -16.24 -2.54 -9.10
CA GLU A 79 -17.48 -1.80 -9.31
C GLU A 79 -17.67 -1.37 -10.77
N GLY A 80 -18.33 -2.18 -11.58
CA GLY A 80 -18.81 -1.76 -12.90
C GLY A 80 -17.74 -1.62 -14.00
N ALA A 81 -17.90 -0.65 -14.87
CA ALA A 81 -16.96 -0.39 -15.97
C ALA A 81 -15.71 0.33 -15.45
N HIS A 82 -14.52 -0.09 -15.92
CA HIS A 82 -13.30 0.63 -15.60
C HIS A 82 -13.29 1.99 -16.32
N PRO A 83 -12.94 3.10 -15.65
CA PRO A 83 -13.01 4.44 -16.24
C PRO A 83 -12.26 4.60 -17.55
N TYR A 84 -11.14 3.90 -17.69
CA TYR A 84 -10.27 3.97 -18.86
C TYR A 84 -10.61 2.90 -19.93
N PHE A 85 -10.92 1.67 -19.50
CA PHE A 85 -11.17 0.55 -20.44
C PHE A 85 -12.64 0.38 -20.79
N GLY A 86 -13.54 1.19 -20.27
CA GLY A 86 -14.96 1.19 -20.64
C GLY A 86 -15.72 -0.02 -20.09
N GLN A 87 -16.65 -0.55 -20.90
CA GLN A 87 -17.54 -1.63 -20.48
C GLN A 87 -16.81 -2.96 -20.33
N LYS A 88 -17.23 -3.73 -19.33
CA LYS A 88 -16.79 -5.11 -19.12
C LYS A 88 -17.05 -5.97 -20.36
N PRO A 89 -16.11 -6.80 -20.78
CA PRO A 89 -16.40 -7.87 -21.72
C PRO A 89 -17.51 -8.78 -21.14
N SER A 90 -18.46 -9.13 -21.98
CA SER A 90 -19.62 -9.95 -21.61
C SER A 90 -19.17 -11.27 -20.97
N GLY A 91 -19.50 -11.50 -19.70
CA GLY A 91 -19.49 -12.83 -19.11
C GLY A 91 -18.83 -12.98 -17.75
N LYS A 92 -17.71 -12.40 -17.43
CA LYS A 92 -17.02 -12.56 -16.11
C LYS A 92 -16.37 -11.31 -15.54
N GLY A 93 -16.49 -10.18 -16.18
CA GLY A 93 -15.99 -8.90 -15.67
C GLY A 93 -14.46 -8.80 -15.50
N LYS A 94 -13.70 -9.71 -16.13
CA LYS A 94 -12.24 -9.67 -16.16
C LYS A 94 -11.76 -9.22 -17.53
N ILE A 95 -10.83 -8.28 -17.57
CA ILE A 95 -10.13 -7.89 -18.79
C ILE A 95 -8.79 -8.60 -18.78
N GLU A 96 -8.49 -9.37 -19.82
CA GLU A 96 -7.22 -10.08 -19.95
C GLU A 96 -6.20 -9.20 -20.69
N PHE A 97 -4.98 -9.16 -20.16
CA PHE A 97 -3.84 -8.50 -20.77
C PHE A 97 -2.70 -9.49 -20.98
N GLU A 98 -2.05 -9.35 -22.12
CA GLU A 98 -0.84 -10.06 -22.44
C GLU A 98 0.37 -9.53 -21.64
N ASN A 99 1.37 -10.35 -21.43
CA ASN A 99 2.53 -10.01 -20.62
C ASN A 99 3.24 -8.72 -21.05
N PHE A 100 3.30 -8.45 -22.37
CA PHE A 100 3.97 -7.27 -22.91
C PHE A 100 3.15 -5.96 -22.74
N GLN A 101 1.86 -6.04 -22.40
CA GLN A 101 0.99 -4.88 -22.20
C GLN A 101 1.08 -4.32 -20.78
N ILE A 102 1.61 -5.09 -19.84
CA ILE A 102 1.69 -4.70 -18.43
C ILE A 102 3.14 -4.64 -17.97
N ALA A 103 3.59 -3.45 -17.56
CA ALA A 103 4.84 -3.31 -16.86
C ALA A 103 4.61 -3.46 -15.35
N HIS A 104 5.09 -4.57 -14.78
CA HIS A 104 4.98 -4.88 -13.36
C HIS A 104 6.27 -4.52 -12.63
N PHE A 105 6.20 -3.52 -11.77
CA PHE A 105 7.27 -3.12 -10.86
C PHE A 105 7.01 -3.69 -9.48
N ARG A 106 7.97 -4.39 -8.92
CA ARG A 106 7.85 -4.94 -7.58
C ARG A 106 9.06 -4.63 -6.71
N LEU A 107 8.83 -4.39 -5.44
CA LEU A 107 9.89 -4.32 -4.46
C LEU A 107 10.36 -5.74 -4.14
N ALA A 108 11.60 -6.03 -4.49
CA ALA A 108 12.22 -7.31 -4.16
C ALA A 108 12.32 -7.48 -2.64
N ASN A 109 12.04 -8.69 -2.19
CA ASN A 109 12.25 -9.13 -0.81
C ASN A 109 13.09 -10.41 -0.81
N ASP A 110 13.53 -10.86 0.36
CA ASP A 110 14.36 -12.06 0.54
C ASP A 110 13.75 -13.34 -0.08
N SER A 111 12.43 -13.38 -0.26
CA SER A 111 11.74 -14.46 -0.98
C SER A 111 11.48 -14.07 -2.44
N ASN A 112 12.44 -14.36 -3.29
CA ASN A 112 12.30 -14.16 -4.75
C ASN A 112 11.25 -15.08 -5.42
N PHE A 113 10.66 -15.98 -4.66
CA PHE A 113 9.70 -16.98 -5.17
C PHE A 113 8.26 -16.47 -5.19
N LEU A 114 7.96 -15.37 -4.53
CA LEU A 114 6.60 -14.80 -4.54
C LEU A 114 6.38 -13.98 -5.81
N PRO A 115 5.24 -14.14 -6.50
CA PRO A 115 4.92 -13.38 -7.70
C PRO A 115 4.73 -11.88 -7.44
N TYR A 116 4.45 -11.51 -6.20
CA TYR A 116 4.23 -10.14 -5.75
C TYR A 116 5.37 -9.62 -4.91
N GLY A 117 5.56 -8.29 -4.92
CA GLY A 117 6.48 -7.59 -4.06
C GLY A 117 5.97 -7.47 -2.63
N LYS A 118 6.81 -6.98 -1.74
CA LYS A 118 6.46 -6.73 -0.36
C LYS A 118 6.59 -5.25 -0.03
N SER A 119 5.55 -4.69 0.58
CA SER A 119 5.57 -3.30 1.03
C SER A 119 6.69 -3.04 2.03
N MET A 120 7.36 -1.90 1.92
CA MET A 120 8.33 -1.47 2.94
C MET A 120 7.69 -1.23 4.31
N ILE A 121 6.40 -0.93 4.35
CA ILE A 121 5.65 -0.66 5.59
C ILE A 121 5.33 -1.96 6.35
N GLU A 122 5.42 -3.13 5.70
CA GLU A 122 5.05 -4.40 6.34
C GLU A 122 5.89 -4.70 7.59
N SER A 123 7.16 -4.33 7.61
CA SER A 123 8.03 -4.49 8.77
C SER A 123 7.58 -3.68 10.00
N THR A 124 6.94 -2.54 9.78
CA THR A 124 6.47 -1.64 10.85
C THR A 124 5.07 -1.98 11.35
N ARG A 125 4.35 -2.89 10.69
CA ARG A 125 2.96 -3.25 10.98
C ARG A 125 2.74 -3.70 12.43
N LYS A 126 3.67 -4.49 12.98
CA LYS A 126 3.60 -4.95 14.37
C LYS A 126 3.72 -3.79 15.35
N ILE A 127 4.68 -2.91 15.12
CA ILE A 127 4.96 -1.75 15.98
C ILE A 127 3.76 -0.77 15.92
N TRP A 128 3.19 -0.55 14.74
CA TRP A 128 2.02 0.29 14.59
C TRP A 128 0.81 -0.23 15.38
N LYS A 129 0.53 -1.54 15.32
CA LYS A 129 -0.54 -2.15 16.12
C LYS A 129 -0.30 -2.00 17.62
N GLN A 130 0.95 -2.14 18.09
CA GLN A 130 1.30 -1.96 19.48
C GLN A 130 1.13 -0.49 19.91
N LEU A 131 1.53 0.46 19.08
CA LEU A 131 1.35 1.89 19.34
C LEU A 131 -0.13 2.24 19.51
N THR A 132 -0.97 1.84 18.57
CA THR A 132 -2.43 2.08 18.64
C THR A 132 -3.03 1.50 19.93
N LEU A 133 -2.64 0.28 20.30
CA LEU A 133 -3.11 -0.35 21.54
C LEU A 133 -2.65 0.42 22.79
N MET A 134 -1.43 0.95 22.78
CA MET A 134 -0.91 1.77 23.89
C MET A 134 -1.65 3.11 24.01
N GLU A 135 -1.98 3.75 22.89
CA GLU A 135 -2.77 4.98 22.88
C GLU A 135 -4.15 4.75 23.47
N ASP A 136 -4.85 3.70 23.07
CA ASP A 136 -6.14 3.31 23.60
C ASP A 136 -6.07 2.98 25.11
N ALA A 137 -5.08 2.21 25.52
CA ALA A 137 -4.85 1.85 26.92
C ALA A 137 -4.56 3.08 27.79
N MET A 138 -3.81 4.05 27.26
CA MET A 138 -3.53 5.29 27.98
C MET A 138 -4.79 6.14 28.17
N LEU A 139 -5.68 6.20 27.17
CA LEU A 139 -6.95 6.88 27.27
C LEU A 139 -7.85 6.22 28.35
N ILE A 140 -8.00 4.91 28.29
CA ILE A 140 -8.78 4.14 29.28
C ILE A 140 -8.22 4.35 30.68
N HIS A 141 -6.91 4.27 30.85
CA HIS A 141 -6.26 4.49 32.14
C HIS A 141 -6.52 5.89 32.72
N ARG A 142 -6.52 6.92 31.88
CA ARG A 142 -6.85 8.29 32.30
C ARG A 142 -8.31 8.41 32.73
N ILE A 143 -9.25 7.83 31.98
CA ILE A 143 -10.67 7.85 32.30
C ILE A 143 -10.93 7.10 33.62
N MET A 144 -10.33 5.95 33.81
CA MET A 144 -10.53 5.15 35.02
C MET A 144 -9.89 5.76 36.26
N ARG A 145 -8.76 6.48 36.12
CA ARG A 145 -8.08 7.14 37.25
C ARG A 145 -8.59 8.53 37.58
N ALA A 146 -9.26 9.21 36.66
CA ALA A 146 -9.78 10.54 36.91
C ALA A 146 -10.69 10.65 38.16
N PRO A 147 -11.58 9.67 38.46
CA PRO A 147 -12.41 9.71 39.66
C PRO A 147 -11.76 9.13 40.91
N SER A 148 -10.57 8.48 40.81
CA SER A 148 -9.96 7.82 41.99
C SER A 148 -9.24 8.83 42.89
N LYS A 149 -9.97 9.31 43.89
CA LYS A 149 -9.37 10.04 45.02
C LYS A 149 -8.81 9.01 46.01
N ARG A 150 -7.51 9.09 46.30
CA ARG A 150 -6.90 8.31 47.39
C ARG A 150 -7.01 9.12 48.66
N VAL A 151 -7.74 8.62 49.63
CA VAL A 151 -7.83 9.21 50.95
C VAL A 151 -7.00 8.35 51.90
N PHE A 152 -5.95 8.92 52.42
CA PHE A 152 -5.14 8.30 53.48
C PHE A 152 -5.70 8.79 54.82
N LYS A 153 -6.20 7.85 55.62
CA LYS A 153 -6.62 8.13 57.02
C LYS A 153 -5.52 7.61 57.90
N ILE A 154 -4.81 8.56 58.53
CA ILE A 154 -3.74 8.26 59.50
C ILE A 154 -4.34 8.49 60.89
N ASP A 155 -4.27 7.46 61.74
CA ASP A 155 -4.70 7.61 63.13
C ASP A 155 -3.46 8.10 63.92
N ILE A 156 -3.57 9.33 64.46
CA ILE A 156 -2.49 9.99 65.17
C ILE A 156 -2.61 9.84 66.70
N GLY A 157 -3.57 9.05 67.19
CA GLY A 157 -3.75 8.81 68.60
C GLY A 157 -4.04 10.12 69.37
N ASN A 158 -3.29 10.41 70.44
CA ASN A 158 -3.49 11.57 71.32
C ASN A 158 -2.61 12.77 70.97
N ILE A 159 -2.12 12.90 69.75
CA ILE A 159 -1.31 14.04 69.31
C ILE A 159 -2.20 15.28 69.16
N PRO A 160 -1.83 16.43 69.75
CA PRO A 160 -2.64 17.66 69.62
C PRO A 160 -2.65 18.15 68.18
N PRO A 161 -3.80 18.68 67.69
CA PRO A 161 -4.01 19.12 66.28
C PRO A 161 -2.96 20.11 65.76
N SER A 162 -2.31 20.85 66.63
CA SER A 162 -1.27 21.83 66.26
C SER A 162 0.08 21.21 65.85
N GLU A 163 0.31 19.93 66.15
CA GLU A 163 1.56 19.22 65.85
C GLU A 163 1.41 18.25 64.68
N VAL A 164 0.21 18.12 64.13
CA VAL A 164 -0.10 17.17 63.02
C VAL A 164 0.69 17.49 61.76
N ASP A 165 0.89 18.78 61.48
CA ASP A 165 1.63 19.21 60.28
C ASP A 165 3.12 18.84 60.28
N ASN A 166 3.68 18.57 61.49
CA ASN A 166 5.05 18.13 61.63
C ASN A 166 5.20 16.60 61.43
N TYR A 167 4.11 15.84 61.41
CA TYR A 167 4.05 14.41 61.22
C TYR A 167 3.65 13.98 59.80
N MET A 168 3.21 14.90 58.91
CA MET A 168 2.94 14.66 57.49
C MET A 168 4.11 15.09 56.62
#